data_d46c19d38d6f9793761e4d735d0595e9
#
_entry.id   d46c19d38d6f9793761e4d735d0595e9
#
_cell.length_a   1.000
_cell.length_b   1.000
_cell.length_c   1.000
_cell.angle_alpha   90.00
_cell.angle_beta   90.00
_cell.angle_gamma   90.00
#
_symmetry.space_group_name_H-M   'P 1'
#
loop_
_entity.id
_entity.type
_entity.pdbx_description
1 polymer ?
#
loop_
_entity_poly.entity_id
_entity_poly.type
_entity_poly.pdbx_seq_one_letter_code
_entity_poly.pdbx_strand_id
1 'polypeptide(L)'
;RDSRAASANGGDGKAPRVARWMGNEKVLLLTFPDAATQRRALGRASMYLEDPEHRGRVAKALPAGARGGVANYSGHNARVRELVAFYNDARGDDGRGAWEDERAMMEALVDAGVVRKEKCGRVSVSAEWSRGRGRDGWGDGEPSTTRRDVVPEACVIAVCASGDAREVQDALLHEAMHGLWYARDDFARWCYDFYLGDALDDAERAAWVEFLRELRYDVSVEEIVVNEFQAYMATERVLFGPDTCAGKSSSSKKSS
;
A
#
# COMPACT_ATOMS: atom_id res chain seq x y z
N ARG A 1 0.66 31.19 -9.44
CA ARG A 1 0.33 31.25 -10.87
C ARG A 1 1.33 30.37 -11.59
N ASP A 2 0.92 29.16 -11.88
CA ASP A 2 1.07 28.39 -13.10
C ASP A 2 0.62 26.96 -12.82
N SER A 3 -0.69 26.78 -12.92
CA SER A 3 -1.32 25.47 -12.98
C SER A 3 -1.02 24.89 -14.37
N ARG A 4 0.07 24.14 -14.53
CA ARG A 4 0.20 23.21 -15.65
C ARG A 4 -0.73 22.01 -15.37
N ALA A 5 -1.91 22.09 -15.94
CA ALA A 5 -2.79 20.95 -16.11
C ALA A 5 -2.01 19.85 -16.84
N ALA A 6 -1.87 18.69 -16.20
CA ALA A 6 -1.36 17.51 -16.86
C ALA A 6 -2.27 17.18 -18.04
N SER A 7 -1.68 17.06 -19.20
CA SER A 7 -2.30 16.69 -20.46
C SER A 7 -3.11 15.40 -20.28
N ALA A 8 -4.41 15.47 -20.53
CA ALA A 8 -5.27 14.29 -20.64
C ALA A 8 -4.88 13.54 -21.92
N ASN A 9 -3.99 12.56 -21.81
CA ASN A 9 -3.78 11.59 -22.87
C ASN A 9 -5.00 10.66 -22.90
N GLY A 10 -5.79 10.78 -23.97
CA GLY A 10 -6.82 9.83 -24.37
C GLY A 10 -6.19 8.54 -24.85
N GLY A 11 -5.71 7.70 -23.94
CA GLY A 11 -5.36 6.30 -24.17
C GLY A 11 -6.58 5.44 -23.84
N ASP A 12 -6.83 4.42 -24.64
CA ASP A 12 -7.90 3.43 -24.49
C ASP A 12 -8.02 2.94 -23.05
N GLY A 13 -8.98 3.45 -22.33
CA GLY A 13 -9.63 3.11 -21.07
C GLY A 13 -8.99 2.23 -19.99
N LYS A 14 -7.81 1.66 -20.22
CA LYS A 14 -7.18 0.64 -19.36
C LYS A 14 -6.09 1.17 -18.40
N ALA A 15 -5.39 2.24 -18.77
CA ALA A 15 -4.34 2.79 -17.92
C ALA A 15 -4.93 3.60 -16.75
N PRO A 16 -4.36 3.53 -15.55
CA PRO A 16 -4.77 4.38 -14.45
C PRO A 16 -4.38 5.85 -14.71
N ARG A 17 -5.14 6.77 -14.12
CA ARG A 17 -4.68 8.16 -13.99
C ARG A 17 -3.66 8.22 -12.86
N VAL A 18 -2.56 8.94 -13.09
CA VAL A 18 -1.52 9.17 -12.10
C VAL A 18 -1.58 10.62 -11.65
N ALA A 19 -1.69 10.85 -10.36
CA ALA A 19 -1.64 12.19 -9.76
C ALA A 19 -0.72 12.19 -8.52
N ARG A 20 -0.07 13.31 -8.23
CA ARG A 20 0.55 13.50 -6.91
C ARG A 20 -0.54 13.74 -5.89
N TRP A 21 -0.49 13.06 -4.76
CA TRP A 21 -1.45 13.30 -3.71
C TRP A 21 -1.15 14.62 -3.01
N MET A 22 -2.18 15.46 -2.85
CA MET A 22 -1.99 16.82 -2.30
C MET A 22 -1.47 16.84 -0.87
N GLY A 23 -1.65 15.75 -0.11
CA GLY A 23 -1.15 15.64 1.26
C GLY A 23 0.36 15.41 1.38
N ASN A 24 0.99 14.82 0.35
CA ASN A 24 2.45 14.57 0.34
C ASN A 24 2.96 14.33 -1.09
N GLU A 25 3.99 15.05 -1.51
CA GLU A 25 4.56 14.98 -2.86
C GLU A 25 5.22 13.62 -3.19
N LYS A 26 5.53 12.80 -2.19
CA LYS A 26 6.09 11.45 -2.36
C LYS A 26 5.02 10.38 -2.56
N VAL A 27 3.76 10.73 -2.36
CA VAL A 27 2.63 9.81 -2.53
C VAL A 27 1.99 10.05 -3.88
N LEU A 28 1.89 8.99 -4.66
CA LEU A 28 1.21 8.96 -5.95
C LEU A 28 -0.14 8.28 -5.80
N LEU A 29 -1.18 8.92 -6.28
CA LEU A 29 -2.51 8.32 -6.40
C LEU A 29 -2.71 7.77 -7.82
N LEU A 30 -2.92 6.47 -7.91
CA LEU A 30 -3.40 5.80 -9.12
C LEU A 30 -4.92 5.65 -9.03
N THR A 31 -5.63 6.15 -10.03
CA THR A 31 -7.08 6.01 -10.11
C THR A 31 -7.42 5.14 -11.31
N PHE A 32 -7.93 3.93 -11.05
CA PHE A 32 -8.32 2.98 -12.07
C PHE A 32 -9.78 3.21 -12.51
N PRO A 33 -10.10 2.95 -13.79
CA PRO A 33 -11.46 3.14 -14.29
C PRO A 33 -12.47 2.13 -13.70
N ASP A 34 -12.02 0.91 -13.40
CA ASP A 34 -12.85 -0.17 -12.85
C ASP A 34 -12.01 -1.14 -11.99
N ALA A 35 -12.69 -1.87 -11.10
CA ALA A 35 -12.08 -2.80 -10.17
C ALA A 35 -11.39 -3.99 -10.87
N ALA A 36 -11.88 -4.42 -12.02
CA ALA A 36 -11.29 -5.54 -12.75
C ALA A 36 -9.93 -5.13 -13.34
N THR A 37 -9.82 -3.93 -13.88
CA THR A 37 -8.57 -3.36 -14.38
C THR A 37 -7.57 -3.16 -13.24
N GLN A 38 -8.00 -2.55 -12.12
CA GLN A 38 -7.17 -2.41 -10.92
C GLN A 38 -6.63 -3.76 -10.45
N ARG A 39 -7.50 -4.75 -10.31
CA ARG A 39 -7.13 -6.11 -9.88
C ARG A 39 -6.13 -6.78 -10.84
N ARG A 40 -6.28 -6.62 -12.17
CA ARG A 40 -5.32 -7.18 -13.14
C ARG A 40 -3.97 -6.46 -13.11
N ALA A 41 -3.97 -5.15 -12.83
CA ALA A 41 -2.75 -4.35 -12.76
C ALA A 41 -1.97 -4.55 -11.46
N LEU A 42 -2.65 -4.69 -10.31
CA LEU A 42 -2.02 -4.66 -8.99
C LEU A 42 -2.16 -5.98 -8.21
N GLY A 43 -3.12 -6.84 -8.54
CA GLY A 43 -3.38 -8.02 -7.73
C GLY A 43 -2.17 -8.97 -7.59
N ARG A 44 -1.39 -9.20 -8.67
CA ARG A 44 -0.16 -10.00 -8.56
C ARG A 44 0.96 -9.26 -7.82
N ALA A 45 0.99 -7.93 -7.90
CA ALA A 45 1.93 -7.12 -7.12
C ALA A 45 1.65 -7.22 -5.63
N SER A 46 0.37 -7.10 -5.21
CA SER A 46 -0.02 -7.26 -3.81
C SER A 46 0.29 -8.67 -3.29
N MET A 47 0.04 -9.72 -4.10
CA MET A 47 0.46 -11.07 -3.74
C MET A 47 1.97 -11.20 -3.57
N TYR A 48 2.73 -10.60 -4.47
CA TYR A 48 4.20 -10.59 -4.41
C TYR A 48 4.74 -9.89 -3.17
N LEU A 49 4.04 -8.87 -2.66
CA LEU A 49 4.47 -8.05 -1.52
C LEU A 49 3.97 -8.58 -0.18
N GLU A 50 2.73 -9.08 -0.12
CA GLU A 50 1.98 -9.23 1.14
C GLU A 50 1.42 -10.64 1.38
N ASP A 51 1.27 -11.48 0.33
CA ASP A 51 0.70 -12.83 0.50
C ASP A 51 1.77 -13.83 0.96
N PRO A 52 1.56 -14.60 2.04
CA PRO A 52 2.56 -15.51 2.59
C PRO A 52 2.99 -16.63 1.63
N GLU A 53 2.12 -17.04 0.71
CA GLU A 53 2.42 -18.10 -0.25
C GLU A 53 3.19 -17.58 -1.48
N HIS A 54 3.06 -16.29 -1.80
CA HIS A 54 3.59 -15.68 -3.02
C HIS A 54 4.65 -14.62 -2.78
N ARG A 55 4.94 -14.26 -1.54
CA ARG A 55 5.88 -13.19 -1.22
C ARG A 55 7.23 -13.39 -1.90
N GLY A 56 7.66 -12.38 -2.67
CA GLY A 56 8.89 -12.42 -3.47
C GLY A 56 8.82 -13.36 -4.70
N ARG A 57 7.63 -13.87 -5.05
CA ARG A 57 7.42 -14.72 -6.21
C ARG A 57 6.21 -14.27 -7.03
N VAL A 58 6.40 -14.16 -8.33
CA VAL A 58 5.32 -13.74 -9.23
C VAL A 58 4.30 -14.87 -9.41
N ALA A 59 3.07 -14.63 -8.99
CA ALA A 59 1.98 -15.58 -9.19
C ALA A 59 1.66 -15.74 -10.69
N LYS A 60 1.35 -16.96 -11.13
CA LYS A 60 0.98 -17.23 -12.53
C LYS A 60 -0.44 -16.78 -12.87
N ALA A 61 -1.32 -16.74 -11.88
CA ALA A 61 -2.72 -16.36 -12.02
C ALA A 61 -3.21 -15.70 -10.74
N LEU A 62 -4.29 -14.91 -10.83
CA LEU A 62 -5.00 -14.39 -9.67
C LEU A 62 -6.00 -15.45 -9.17
N PRO A 63 -6.10 -15.66 -7.86
CA PRO A 63 -7.10 -16.54 -7.28
C PRO A 63 -8.52 -16.06 -7.61
N ALA A 64 -9.46 -16.99 -7.75
CA ALA A 64 -10.85 -16.67 -8.04
C ALA A 64 -11.65 -16.37 -6.77
N GLY A 65 -12.60 -15.42 -6.86
CA GLY A 65 -13.59 -15.13 -5.83
C GLY A 65 -13.03 -14.62 -4.50
N ALA A 66 -13.77 -14.79 -3.41
CA ALA A 66 -13.41 -14.34 -2.06
C ALA A 66 -12.11 -14.94 -1.49
N ARG A 67 -11.58 -16.00 -2.11
CA ARG A 67 -10.29 -16.59 -1.74
C ARG A 67 -9.08 -15.79 -2.23
N GLY A 68 -9.32 -14.68 -2.94
CA GLY A 68 -8.26 -13.86 -3.54
C GLY A 68 -7.39 -13.08 -2.54
N GLY A 69 -7.79 -13.02 -1.27
CA GLY A 69 -7.03 -12.29 -0.25
C GLY A 69 -6.61 -10.92 -0.72
N VAL A 70 -5.36 -10.55 -0.49
CA VAL A 70 -4.76 -9.25 -0.85
C VAL A 70 -4.92 -8.84 -2.32
N ALA A 71 -5.14 -9.78 -3.24
CA ALA A 71 -5.38 -9.48 -4.65
C ALA A 71 -6.79 -8.92 -4.95
N ASN A 72 -7.71 -8.94 -3.99
CA ASN A 72 -9.12 -8.56 -4.17
C ASN A 72 -9.51 -7.28 -3.44
N TYR A 73 -8.57 -6.57 -2.85
CA TYR A 73 -8.87 -5.34 -2.11
C TYR A 73 -9.33 -4.22 -3.04
N SER A 74 -10.18 -3.36 -2.51
CA SER A 74 -10.71 -2.16 -3.19
C SER A 74 -9.65 -1.08 -3.36
N GLY A 75 -8.59 -1.12 -2.54
CA GLY A 75 -7.40 -0.28 -2.62
C GLY A 75 -6.13 -1.11 -2.64
N HIS A 76 -5.02 -0.51 -3.01
CA HIS A 76 -3.69 -1.11 -2.98
C HIS A 76 -2.64 -0.04 -2.71
N ASN A 77 -1.58 -0.42 -2.05
CA ASN A 77 -0.42 0.43 -1.81
C ASN A 77 0.88 -0.34 -2.07
N ALA A 78 1.93 0.39 -2.39
CA ALA A 78 3.28 -0.17 -2.47
C ALA A 78 4.32 0.95 -2.54
N ARG A 79 5.54 0.69 -2.12
CA ARG A 79 6.66 1.55 -2.49
C ARG A 79 6.93 1.45 -3.99
N VAL A 80 7.29 2.57 -4.62
CA VAL A 80 7.59 2.57 -6.07
C VAL A 80 8.68 1.56 -6.42
N ARG A 81 9.71 1.42 -5.57
CA ARG A 81 10.80 0.44 -5.79
C ARG A 81 10.30 -1.00 -5.79
N GLU A 82 9.30 -1.31 -4.98
CA GLU A 82 8.70 -2.65 -4.87
C GLU A 82 7.86 -2.98 -6.09
N LEU A 83 7.08 -2.02 -6.59
CA LEU A 83 6.38 -2.18 -7.86
C LEU A 83 7.35 -2.36 -9.05
N VAL A 84 8.47 -1.64 -9.03
CA VAL A 84 9.53 -1.79 -10.04
C VAL A 84 10.16 -3.18 -9.95
N ALA A 85 10.46 -3.69 -8.74
CA ALA A 85 11.00 -5.03 -8.53
C ALA A 85 10.01 -6.09 -9.03
N PHE A 86 8.77 -6.03 -8.57
CA PHE A 86 7.70 -6.91 -9.04
C PHE A 86 7.58 -6.92 -10.57
N TYR A 87 7.48 -5.74 -11.19
CA TYR A 87 7.30 -5.64 -12.64
C TYR A 87 8.47 -6.25 -13.42
N ASN A 88 9.71 -5.99 -12.98
CA ASN A 88 10.89 -6.55 -13.61
C ASN A 88 10.93 -8.08 -13.51
N ASP A 89 10.48 -8.64 -12.37
CA ASP A 89 10.38 -10.09 -12.18
C ASP A 89 9.21 -10.68 -12.99
N ALA A 90 8.05 -10.00 -12.98
CA ALA A 90 6.86 -10.42 -13.74
C ALA A 90 7.10 -10.37 -15.25
N ARG A 91 7.84 -9.38 -15.73
CA ARG A 91 8.18 -9.26 -17.13
C ARG A 91 9.01 -10.44 -17.63
N GLY A 92 9.90 -10.98 -16.79
CA GLY A 92 10.87 -12.00 -17.16
C GLY A 92 11.93 -11.49 -18.14
N ASP A 93 12.87 -12.36 -18.50
CA ASP A 93 13.99 -12.02 -19.40
C ASP A 93 13.53 -11.79 -20.83
N ASP A 94 12.49 -12.48 -21.28
CA ASP A 94 11.91 -12.36 -22.63
C ASP A 94 10.94 -11.18 -22.79
N GLY A 95 10.61 -10.49 -21.71
CA GLY A 95 9.73 -9.33 -21.69
C GLY A 95 8.23 -9.62 -21.85
N ARG A 96 7.82 -10.90 -21.80
CA ARG A 96 6.44 -11.33 -22.13
C ARG A 96 5.60 -11.69 -20.91
N GLY A 97 6.21 -11.88 -19.75
CA GLY A 97 5.53 -12.40 -18.55
C GLY A 97 4.62 -11.37 -17.86
N ALA A 98 4.86 -10.07 -18.01
CA ALA A 98 3.98 -9.02 -17.47
C ALA A 98 2.64 -8.96 -18.23
N TRP A 99 1.54 -8.80 -17.50
CA TRP A 99 0.22 -8.68 -18.10
C TRP A 99 0.00 -7.31 -18.74
N GLU A 100 -1.02 -7.21 -19.61
CA GLU A 100 -1.32 -5.96 -20.34
C GLU A 100 -1.61 -4.80 -19.38
N ASP A 101 -2.44 -5.03 -18.35
CA ASP A 101 -2.80 -3.99 -17.37
C ASP A 101 -1.60 -3.62 -16.48
N GLU A 102 -0.69 -4.54 -16.17
CA GLU A 102 0.56 -4.25 -15.45
C GLU A 102 1.50 -3.39 -16.30
N ARG A 103 1.60 -3.69 -17.60
CA ARG A 103 2.35 -2.85 -18.53
C ARG A 103 1.75 -1.46 -18.66
N ALA A 104 0.42 -1.35 -18.80
CA ALA A 104 -0.28 -0.08 -18.89
C ALA A 104 -0.09 0.79 -17.64
N MET A 105 -0.14 0.17 -16.45
CA MET A 105 0.16 0.84 -15.19
C MET A 105 1.61 1.33 -15.14
N MET A 106 2.56 0.49 -15.53
CA MET A 106 3.99 0.87 -15.52
C MET A 106 4.29 1.97 -16.53
N GLU A 107 3.67 1.94 -17.72
CA GLU A 107 3.76 3.04 -18.70
C GLU A 107 3.23 4.36 -18.12
N ALA A 108 2.10 4.34 -17.42
CA ALA A 108 1.56 5.53 -16.77
C ALA A 108 2.53 6.11 -15.72
N LEU A 109 3.27 5.27 -15.00
CA LEU A 109 4.32 5.71 -14.07
C LEU A 109 5.56 6.24 -14.81
N VAL A 110 5.88 5.71 -15.98
CA VAL A 110 6.95 6.24 -16.86
C VAL A 110 6.55 7.61 -17.38
N ASP A 111 5.34 7.77 -17.91
CA ASP A 111 4.82 9.04 -18.43
C ASP A 111 4.74 10.12 -17.34
N ALA A 112 4.47 9.72 -16.10
CA ALA A 112 4.52 10.61 -14.93
C ALA A 112 5.95 10.94 -14.46
N GLY A 113 6.99 10.38 -15.09
CA GLY A 113 8.39 10.61 -14.75
C GLY A 113 8.87 9.93 -13.47
N VAL A 114 8.06 9.05 -12.90
CA VAL A 114 8.34 8.33 -11.64
C VAL A 114 9.30 7.17 -11.87
N VAL A 115 9.12 6.50 -12.97
CA VAL A 115 9.89 5.34 -13.42
C VAL A 115 10.50 5.67 -14.77
N ARG A 116 11.64 5.08 -15.07
CA ARG A 116 12.31 5.20 -16.38
C ARG A 116 12.53 3.83 -16.99
N LYS A 117 12.45 3.74 -18.31
CA LYS A 117 12.80 2.54 -19.07
C LYS A 117 14.30 2.47 -19.30
N GLU A 118 14.87 1.31 -19.07
CA GLU A 118 16.24 0.99 -19.40
C GLU A 118 16.37 0.40 -20.82
N LYS A 119 17.56 0.48 -21.41
CA LYS A 119 17.81 -0.06 -22.77
C LYS A 119 17.49 -1.55 -22.92
N CYS A 120 17.64 -2.33 -21.84
CA CYS A 120 17.28 -3.76 -21.79
C CYS A 120 15.76 -4.00 -21.65
N GLY A 121 14.94 -2.94 -21.59
CA GLY A 121 13.49 -3.02 -21.40
C GLY A 121 13.05 -3.22 -19.95
N ARG A 122 13.97 -3.36 -18.98
CA ARG A 122 13.66 -3.27 -17.55
C ARG A 122 13.29 -1.83 -17.20
N VAL A 123 12.76 -1.66 -16.03
CA VAL A 123 12.42 -0.33 -15.49
C VAL A 123 13.19 -0.07 -14.20
N SER A 124 13.41 1.20 -13.89
CA SER A 124 14.03 1.63 -12.63
C SER A 124 13.33 2.88 -12.10
N VAL A 125 13.42 3.11 -10.80
CA VAL A 125 12.90 4.34 -10.19
C VAL A 125 13.72 5.53 -10.70
N SER A 126 13.06 6.60 -11.11
CA SER A 126 13.74 7.83 -11.55
C SER A 126 14.55 8.45 -10.41
N ALA A 127 15.66 9.11 -10.73
CA ALA A 127 16.57 9.66 -9.73
C ALA A 127 15.92 10.68 -8.78
N GLU A 128 14.94 11.43 -9.25
CA GLU A 128 14.14 12.36 -8.43
C GLU A 128 13.35 11.63 -7.33
N TRP A 129 12.85 10.43 -7.64
CA TRP A 129 11.99 9.64 -6.76
C TRP A 129 12.77 8.62 -5.93
N SER A 130 13.98 8.25 -6.36
CA SER A 130 14.87 7.33 -5.62
C SER A 130 15.62 8.02 -4.47
N ARG A 131 15.77 9.34 -4.53
CA ARG A 131 16.40 10.11 -3.45
C ARG A 131 15.39 10.30 -2.33
N GLY A 132 15.48 9.53 -1.26
CA GLY A 132 15.07 10.04 0.03
C GLY A 132 15.82 11.37 0.21
N ARG A 133 15.14 12.50 0.40
CA ARG A 133 15.84 13.75 0.73
C ARG A 133 16.69 13.46 1.95
N GLY A 134 18.01 13.54 1.75
CA GLY A 134 18.94 13.52 2.85
C GLY A 134 18.48 14.55 3.87
N ARG A 135 18.56 14.20 5.11
CA ARG A 135 18.35 15.03 6.28
C ARG A 135 18.72 16.49 6.00
N ASP A 136 17.75 17.30 5.61
CA ASP A 136 17.89 18.75 5.73
C ASP A 136 17.59 19.07 7.20
N GLY A 137 18.66 19.09 7.98
CA GLY A 137 18.87 19.84 9.20
C GLY A 137 17.80 19.80 10.28
N TRP A 138 17.75 18.73 11.09
CA TRP A 138 17.31 18.81 12.49
C TRP A 138 18.12 17.83 13.34
N GLY A 139 19.02 18.40 14.15
CA GLY A 139 19.53 17.80 15.38
C GLY A 139 20.62 16.73 15.24
N ASP A 140 21.85 17.09 15.69
CA ASP A 140 22.98 16.20 16.01
C ASP A 140 22.60 15.26 17.19
N GLY A 141 21.72 14.30 16.96
CA GLY A 141 21.42 13.21 17.88
C GLY A 141 22.15 11.97 17.40
N GLU A 142 22.97 11.38 18.27
CA GLU A 142 23.59 10.07 18.09
C GLU A 142 22.58 9.05 17.55
N PRO A 143 22.93 8.21 16.54
CA PRO A 143 22.01 7.19 16.04
C PRO A 143 21.76 6.17 17.15
N SER A 144 20.53 6.17 17.67
CA SER A 144 20.06 5.13 18.58
C SER A 144 20.07 3.79 17.84
N THR A 145 20.93 2.88 18.25
CA THR A 145 21.15 1.56 17.63
C THR A 145 20.01 0.55 17.82
N THR A 146 18.84 0.99 18.30
CA THR A 146 17.71 0.11 18.66
C THR A 146 16.37 0.46 18.00
N ARG A 147 16.29 1.52 17.17
CA ARG A 147 15.07 1.88 16.45
C ARG A 147 15.26 1.76 14.94
N ARG A 148 14.37 1.03 14.29
CA ARG A 148 14.36 0.88 12.83
C ARG A 148 14.21 2.25 12.18
N ASP A 149 15.25 2.67 11.45
CA ASP A 149 15.19 3.89 10.65
C ASP A 149 14.28 3.63 9.44
N VAL A 150 13.03 4.08 9.54
CA VAL A 150 12.12 4.11 8.38
C VAL A 150 12.55 5.30 7.51
N VAL A 151 13.12 5.02 6.36
CA VAL A 151 13.50 6.05 5.39
C VAL A 151 12.28 6.43 4.57
N PRO A 152 11.87 7.72 4.54
CA PRO A 152 10.74 8.16 3.72
C PRO A 152 10.96 7.84 2.24
N GLU A 153 10.03 7.11 1.64
CA GLU A 153 10.12 6.65 0.25
C GLU A 153 8.91 7.09 -0.58
N ALA A 154 9.13 7.15 -1.88
CA ALA A 154 8.03 7.34 -2.81
C ALA A 154 7.15 6.09 -2.84
N CYS A 155 5.86 6.30 -2.73
CA CYS A 155 4.88 5.22 -2.75
C CYS A 155 3.70 5.53 -3.67
N VAL A 156 3.02 4.48 -4.03
CA VAL A 156 1.76 4.49 -4.76
C VAL A 156 0.66 4.08 -3.81
N ILE A 157 -0.44 4.82 -3.84
CA ILE A 157 -1.74 4.38 -3.34
C ILE A 157 -2.70 4.29 -4.52
N ALA A 158 -3.57 3.31 -4.55
CA ALA A 158 -4.40 3.04 -5.71
C ALA A 158 -5.84 2.73 -5.31
N VAL A 159 -6.79 3.32 -6.02
CA VAL A 159 -8.22 3.07 -5.83
C VAL A 159 -8.93 2.94 -7.17
N CYS A 160 -10.07 2.26 -7.16
CA CYS A 160 -10.99 2.21 -8.28
C CYS A 160 -11.94 3.42 -8.22
N ALA A 161 -12.10 4.12 -9.35
CA ALA A 161 -13.01 5.26 -9.45
C ALA A 161 -14.48 4.85 -9.66
N SER A 162 -14.73 3.59 -10.03
CA SER A 162 -16.09 3.05 -10.21
C SER A 162 -16.56 2.37 -8.93
N GLY A 163 -17.75 2.69 -8.49
CA GLY A 163 -18.32 2.11 -7.27
C GLY A 163 -19.16 3.13 -6.50
N ASP A 164 -19.64 2.73 -5.35
CA ASP A 164 -20.28 3.64 -4.41
C ASP A 164 -19.26 4.68 -3.90
N ALA A 165 -19.69 5.94 -3.88
CA ALA A 165 -18.78 7.04 -3.49
C ALA A 165 -18.22 6.88 -2.07
N ARG A 166 -18.99 6.23 -1.17
CA ARG A 166 -18.55 5.96 0.20
C ARG A 166 -17.50 4.86 0.24
N GLU A 167 -17.71 3.78 -0.53
CA GLU A 167 -16.71 2.70 -0.63
C GLU A 167 -15.39 3.21 -1.20
N VAL A 168 -15.44 4.06 -2.24
CA VAL A 168 -14.25 4.71 -2.81
C VAL A 168 -13.56 5.62 -1.78
N GLN A 169 -14.34 6.37 -1.01
CA GLN A 169 -13.80 7.24 0.04
C GLN A 169 -13.16 6.42 1.16
N ASP A 170 -13.80 5.36 1.61
CA ASP A 170 -13.28 4.49 2.68
C ASP A 170 -11.98 3.80 2.23
N ALA A 171 -11.95 3.26 1.01
CA ALA A 171 -10.74 2.71 0.42
C ALA A 171 -9.62 3.76 0.30
N LEU A 172 -9.94 4.96 -0.19
CA LEU A 172 -8.95 6.04 -0.32
C LEU A 172 -8.37 6.46 1.04
N LEU A 173 -9.20 6.54 2.08
CA LEU A 173 -8.73 6.85 3.43
C LEU A 173 -7.78 5.78 3.96
N HIS A 174 -8.13 4.49 3.75
CA HIS A 174 -7.28 3.38 4.13
C HIS A 174 -5.91 3.45 3.42
N GLU A 175 -5.91 3.60 2.10
CA GLU A 175 -4.68 3.70 1.32
C GLU A 175 -3.87 4.97 1.66
N ALA A 176 -4.54 6.06 2.03
CA ALA A 176 -3.86 7.28 2.45
C ALA A 176 -3.06 7.08 3.75
N MET A 177 -3.50 6.21 4.65
CA MET A 177 -2.76 5.86 5.86
C MET A 177 -1.46 5.12 5.53
N HIS A 178 -1.47 4.22 4.54
CA HIS A 178 -0.25 3.62 4.01
C HIS A 178 0.65 4.65 3.33
N GLY A 179 0.05 5.60 2.60
CA GLY A 179 0.79 6.72 2.02
C GLY A 179 1.53 7.55 3.08
N LEU A 180 0.91 7.83 4.22
CA LEU A 180 1.55 8.50 5.35
C LEU A 180 2.67 7.65 5.96
N TRP A 181 2.43 6.35 6.13
CA TRP A 181 3.43 5.41 6.62
C TRP A 181 4.73 5.45 5.82
N TYR A 182 4.63 5.37 4.49
CA TYR A 182 5.83 5.37 3.63
C TYR A 182 6.48 6.75 3.47
N ALA A 183 5.71 7.81 3.53
CA ALA A 183 6.20 9.17 3.28
C ALA A 183 6.66 9.92 4.53
N ARG A 184 6.32 9.45 5.74
CA ARG A 184 6.57 10.10 7.02
C ARG A 184 7.21 9.13 8.03
N ASP A 185 8.51 9.24 8.22
CA ASP A 185 9.26 8.39 9.15
C ASP A 185 8.85 8.59 10.63
N ASP A 186 8.46 9.80 11.00
CA ASP A 186 7.95 10.11 12.33
C ASP A 186 6.60 9.42 12.59
N PHE A 187 5.71 9.40 11.60
CA PHE A 187 4.43 8.69 11.70
C PHE A 187 4.63 7.17 11.80
N ALA A 188 5.45 6.59 10.93
CA ALA A 188 5.73 5.16 10.96
C ALA A 188 6.35 4.74 12.30
N ARG A 189 7.32 5.51 12.84
CA ARG A 189 7.90 5.26 14.17
C ARG A 189 6.85 5.33 15.28
N TRP A 190 5.98 6.34 15.24
CA TRP A 190 4.89 6.44 16.21
C TRP A 190 3.97 5.22 16.17
N CYS A 191 3.63 4.70 14.99
CA CYS A 191 2.82 3.48 14.84
C CYS A 191 3.53 2.25 15.42
N TYR A 192 4.84 2.11 15.18
CA TYR A 192 5.63 1.05 15.81
C TYR A 192 5.66 1.18 17.34
N ASP A 193 5.92 2.37 17.86
CA ASP A 193 5.97 2.62 19.31
C ASP A 193 4.60 2.34 19.96
N PHE A 194 3.50 2.65 19.26
CA PHE A 194 2.15 2.33 19.73
C PHE A 194 1.88 0.83 19.73
N TYR A 195 2.16 0.15 18.62
CA TYR A 195 1.85 -1.28 18.46
C TYR A 195 2.70 -2.18 19.36
N LEU A 196 3.99 -1.88 19.49
CA LEU A 196 4.96 -2.67 20.26
C LEU A 196 5.06 -2.23 21.73
N GLY A 197 4.54 -1.06 22.08
CA GLY A 197 4.58 -0.51 23.43
C GLY A 197 3.46 -1.02 24.33
N ASP A 198 3.23 -0.30 25.43
CA ASP A 198 2.26 -0.67 26.46
C ASP A 198 0.80 -0.32 26.10
N ALA A 199 0.57 0.28 24.91
CA ALA A 199 -0.77 0.67 24.46
C ALA A 199 -1.66 -0.53 24.10
N LEU A 200 -1.05 -1.65 23.72
CA LEU A 200 -1.71 -2.93 23.45
C LEU A 200 -1.13 -4.01 24.38
N ASP A 201 -1.98 -4.87 24.90
CA ASP A 201 -1.51 -6.08 25.56
C ASP A 201 -1.20 -7.22 24.57
N ASP A 202 -0.65 -8.32 25.05
CA ASP A 202 -0.27 -9.45 24.19
C ASP A 202 -1.49 -10.15 23.58
N ALA A 203 -2.64 -10.14 24.24
CA ALA A 203 -3.87 -10.75 23.73
C ALA A 203 -4.45 -9.90 22.60
N GLU A 204 -4.40 -8.57 22.73
CA GLU A 204 -4.83 -7.63 21.68
C GLU A 204 -3.93 -7.74 20.44
N ARG A 205 -2.60 -7.79 20.62
CA ARG A 205 -1.67 -8.02 19.51
C ARG A 205 -1.92 -9.36 18.82
N ALA A 206 -2.15 -10.43 19.59
CA ALA A 206 -2.45 -11.74 19.02
C ALA A 206 -3.76 -11.74 18.23
N ALA A 207 -4.78 -11.03 18.70
CA ALA A 207 -6.06 -10.88 17.99
C ALA A 207 -5.87 -10.14 16.65
N TRP A 208 -5.03 -9.09 16.61
CA TRP A 208 -4.70 -8.38 15.40
C TRP A 208 -3.95 -9.26 14.40
N VAL A 209 -2.97 -10.03 14.87
CA VAL A 209 -2.23 -10.97 14.01
C VAL A 209 -3.18 -12.02 13.41
N GLU A 210 -4.14 -12.53 14.19
CA GLU A 210 -5.12 -13.49 13.67
C GLU A 210 -6.05 -12.87 12.63
N PHE A 211 -6.58 -11.67 12.91
CA PHE A 211 -7.40 -10.92 11.96
C PHE A 211 -6.69 -10.70 10.61
N LEU A 212 -5.43 -10.24 10.62
CA LEU A 212 -4.65 -10.03 9.40
C LEU A 212 -4.32 -11.34 8.69
N ARG A 213 -4.11 -12.44 9.43
CA ARG A 213 -3.90 -13.77 8.85
C ARG A 213 -5.14 -14.28 8.11
N GLU A 214 -6.35 -14.06 8.66
CA GLU A 214 -7.61 -14.39 7.99
C GLU A 214 -7.78 -13.62 6.68
N LEU A 215 -7.29 -12.38 6.64
CA LEU A 215 -7.24 -11.55 5.44
C LEU A 215 -6.10 -11.93 4.47
N ARG A 216 -5.27 -12.92 4.80
CA ARG A 216 -4.18 -13.44 3.95
C ARG A 216 -2.95 -12.55 3.87
N TYR A 217 -2.72 -11.69 4.84
CA TYR A 217 -1.45 -10.99 4.96
C TYR A 217 -0.34 -11.89 5.52
N ASP A 218 0.91 -11.66 5.10
CA ASP A 218 2.08 -12.33 5.67
C ASP A 218 2.42 -11.76 7.05
N VAL A 219 1.77 -12.30 8.06
CA VAL A 219 1.94 -11.89 9.47
C VAL A 219 3.29 -12.27 10.08
N SER A 220 4.15 -12.97 9.35
CA SER A 220 5.55 -13.18 9.77
C SER A 220 6.42 -11.93 9.59
N VAL A 221 5.90 -10.92 8.87
CA VAL A 221 6.56 -9.67 8.59
C VAL A 221 5.97 -8.57 9.45
N GLU A 222 6.69 -8.18 10.49
CA GLU A 222 6.24 -7.15 11.44
C GLU A 222 5.85 -5.83 10.76
N GLU A 223 6.58 -5.41 9.71
CA GLU A 223 6.24 -4.20 8.96
C GLU A 223 4.84 -4.28 8.34
N ILE A 224 4.47 -5.41 7.74
CA ILE A 224 3.12 -5.62 7.20
C ILE A 224 2.09 -5.53 8.33
N VAL A 225 2.32 -6.23 9.43
CA VAL A 225 1.40 -6.24 10.57
C VAL A 225 1.15 -4.84 11.12
N VAL A 226 2.20 -4.06 11.38
CA VAL A 226 2.06 -2.72 11.97
C VAL A 226 1.48 -1.72 10.97
N ASN A 227 1.84 -1.83 9.69
CA ASN A 227 1.33 -0.95 8.64
C ASN A 227 -0.17 -1.20 8.38
N GLU A 228 -0.61 -2.45 8.34
CA GLU A 228 -2.03 -2.79 8.21
C GLU A 228 -2.81 -2.44 9.49
N PHE A 229 -2.27 -2.77 10.66
CA PHE A 229 -2.89 -2.40 11.93
C PHE A 229 -3.27 -0.92 12.00
N GLN A 230 -2.34 -0.02 11.67
CA GLN A 230 -2.59 1.42 11.75
C GLN A 230 -3.64 1.88 10.71
N ALA A 231 -3.65 1.30 9.50
CA ALA A 231 -4.60 1.65 8.47
C ALA A 231 -6.02 1.22 8.85
N TYR A 232 -6.21 -0.03 9.29
CA TYR A 232 -7.50 -0.53 9.77
C TYR A 232 -7.99 0.24 11.00
N MET A 233 -7.13 0.49 11.98
CA MET A 233 -7.50 1.26 13.19
C MET A 233 -8.00 2.67 12.86
N ALA A 234 -7.44 3.29 11.84
CA ALA A 234 -7.82 4.65 11.45
C ALA A 234 -9.12 4.69 10.62
N THR A 235 -9.49 3.61 9.94
CA THR A 235 -10.53 3.64 8.91
C THR A 235 -11.71 2.71 9.19
N GLU A 236 -11.51 1.57 9.84
CA GLU A 236 -12.56 0.58 10.08
C GLU A 236 -13.37 0.86 11.35
N ARG A 237 -14.18 1.91 11.30
CA ARG A 237 -15.02 2.32 12.45
C ARG A 237 -16.06 1.29 12.87
N VAL A 238 -16.51 0.45 11.94
CA VAL A 238 -17.53 -0.57 12.23
C VAL A 238 -16.93 -1.71 13.05
N LEU A 239 -15.68 -2.09 12.77
CA LEU A 239 -15.00 -3.17 13.50
C LEU A 239 -14.46 -2.69 14.86
N PHE A 240 -14.00 -1.44 14.95
CA PHE A 240 -13.26 -0.91 16.10
C PHE A 240 -13.90 0.36 16.70
N GLY A 241 -15.15 0.68 16.33
CA GLY A 241 -15.86 1.83 16.88
C GLY A 241 -16.21 1.66 18.37
N PRO A 242 -16.45 2.77 19.10
CA PRO A 242 -16.75 2.74 20.54
C PRO A 242 -17.93 1.84 20.91
N ASP A 243 -18.85 1.62 19.98
CA ASP A 243 -20.03 0.77 20.20
C ASP A 243 -19.69 -0.74 20.21
N THR A 244 -18.62 -1.16 19.55
CA THR A 244 -18.16 -2.56 19.55
C THR A 244 -17.40 -2.94 20.83
N CYS A 245 -16.74 -1.97 21.47
CA CYS A 245 -16.07 -2.18 22.76
C CYS A 245 -17.04 -2.19 23.94
N ALA A 246 -18.14 -1.44 23.89
CA ALA A 246 -19.14 -1.35 24.96
C ALA A 246 -19.99 -2.62 25.12
N GLY A 247 -20.13 -3.44 24.06
CA GLY A 247 -20.96 -4.66 24.09
C GLY A 247 -20.35 -5.85 24.84
N LYS A 248 -19.04 -5.85 25.10
CA LYS A 248 -18.36 -7.00 25.75
C LYS A 248 -18.25 -6.91 27.27
N SER A 249 -18.57 -5.77 27.90
CA SER A 249 -18.44 -5.61 29.36
C SER A 249 -19.70 -5.93 30.16
N SER A 250 -20.86 -6.21 29.52
CA SER A 250 -22.14 -6.38 30.22
C SER A 250 -22.65 -7.83 30.39
N SER A 251 -21.94 -8.84 29.84
CA SER A 251 -22.44 -10.23 29.91
C SER A 251 -21.84 -11.11 31.02
N SER A 252 -20.95 -10.59 31.89
CA SER A 252 -20.29 -11.41 32.93
C SER A 252 -20.78 -11.16 34.36
N LYS A 253 -21.95 -10.52 34.56
CA LYS A 253 -22.55 -10.41 35.89
C LYS A 253 -24.04 -10.70 35.87
N LYS A 254 -24.42 -11.99 35.81
CA LYS A 254 -25.64 -12.54 36.38
C LYS A 254 -25.57 -14.07 36.40
N SER A 255 -25.00 -14.61 37.46
CA SER A 255 -25.40 -15.88 38.04
C SER A 255 -24.86 -15.93 39.49
N SER A 256 -25.70 -15.55 40.38
CA SER A 256 -25.69 -15.97 41.79
C SER A 256 -27.12 -16.20 42.20
#